data_7e84b7958682a6600be803a00744c24f
#
_entry.id   7e84b7958682a6600be803a00744c24f
#
_cell.length_a   1.000
_cell.length_b   1.000
_cell.length_c   1.000
_cell.angle_alpha   90.00
_cell.angle_beta   90.00
_cell.angle_gamma   90.00
#
_symmetry.space_group_name_H-M   'P 1'
#
loop_
_entity.id
_entity.type
_entity.pdbx_description
1 polymer ?
#
loop_
_entity_poly.entity_id
_entity_poly.type
_entity_poly.pdbx_seq_one_letter_code
_entity_poly.pdbx_strand_id
1 'polypeptide(L)'
;PLPGTSIYHLATDFTDHHQRALALPDLRGAPSVVVMFYGDCTTACPMLVRSAEQIEAALPDDLRADTQFVMVSFDTERDTPQNLLAYAQDKGLDKDNWHWLVGTPLQTRQLATLLGVQYRDAGNGVFAHSNLVTVVDPDGVPSARLGGITVDLEPAIDAILAAGNAIN
;
A
#
# COMPACT_ATOMS: atom_id res chain seq x y z
N PRO A 1 -3.81 -20.62 -10.45
CA PRO A 1 -2.41 -20.23 -10.21
C PRO A 1 -2.21 -18.73 -10.36
N LEU A 2 -1.24 -18.17 -9.61
CA LEU A 2 -0.91 -16.75 -9.68
C LEU A 2 -0.08 -16.45 -10.94
N PRO A 3 -0.34 -15.33 -11.63
CA PRO A 3 0.56 -14.84 -12.67
C PRO A 3 1.98 -14.61 -12.14
N GLY A 4 2.99 -14.78 -13.00
CA GLY A 4 4.40 -14.67 -12.59
C GLY A 4 4.80 -13.30 -12.04
N THR A 5 4.10 -12.23 -12.42
CA THR A 5 4.37 -10.86 -11.99
C THR A 5 3.58 -10.45 -10.74
N SER A 6 2.79 -11.36 -10.17
CA SER A 6 1.98 -11.07 -8.98
C SER A 6 2.86 -10.81 -7.75
N ILE A 7 2.54 -9.76 -6.99
CA ILE A 7 3.18 -9.51 -5.69
C ILE A 7 2.75 -10.53 -4.63
N TYR A 8 1.69 -11.31 -4.90
CA TYR A 8 1.17 -12.32 -3.97
C TYR A 8 2.04 -13.57 -3.89
N HIS A 9 3.08 -13.69 -4.70
CA HIS A 9 4.14 -14.68 -4.49
C HIS A 9 4.93 -14.40 -3.20
N LEU A 10 4.95 -13.17 -2.70
CA LEU A 10 5.45 -12.83 -1.38
C LEU A 10 4.36 -13.16 -0.36
N ALA A 11 4.36 -14.39 0.13
CA ALA A 11 3.25 -14.97 0.90
C ALA A 11 3.53 -15.04 2.41
N THR A 12 4.65 -14.50 2.88
CA THR A 12 4.96 -14.45 4.32
C THR A 12 4.12 -13.40 5.02
N ASP A 13 3.79 -13.65 6.29
CA ASP A 13 2.95 -12.74 7.06
C ASP A 13 3.65 -11.43 7.40
N PHE A 14 2.97 -10.33 7.11
CA PHE A 14 3.22 -9.02 7.74
C PHE A 14 2.37 -8.94 9.02
N THR A 15 2.66 -7.96 9.85
CA THR A 15 1.83 -7.65 11.02
C THR A 15 1.08 -6.36 10.77
N ASP A 16 -0.23 -6.37 10.98
CA ASP A 16 -1.03 -5.17 10.81
C ASP A 16 -1.07 -4.32 12.08
N HIS A 17 -1.69 -3.14 11.98
CA HIS A 17 -1.80 -2.17 13.08
C HIS A 17 -2.69 -2.66 14.24
N HIS A 18 -3.44 -3.73 14.07
CA HIS A 18 -4.19 -4.40 15.14
C HIS A 18 -3.48 -5.65 15.64
N GLN A 19 -2.19 -5.81 15.34
CA GLN A 19 -1.33 -6.93 15.74
C GLN A 19 -1.78 -8.28 15.18
N ARG A 20 -2.47 -8.27 14.03
CA ARG A 20 -2.89 -9.48 13.32
C ARG A 20 -1.90 -9.80 12.21
N ALA A 21 -1.71 -11.08 11.95
CA ALA A 21 -0.95 -11.54 10.80
C ALA A 21 -1.76 -11.34 9.51
N LEU A 22 -1.12 -10.79 8.47
CA LEU A 22 -1.72 -10.62 7.15
C LEU A 22 -0.67 -10.94 6.09
N ALA A 23 -0.93 -11.94 5.28
CA ALA A 23 -0.15 -12.20 4.07
C ALA A 23 -0.80 -11.47 2.88
N LEU A 24 0.01 -10.93 1.98
CA LEU A 24 -0.53 -10.20 0.82
C LEU A 24 -1.54 -11.02 0.01
N PRO A 25 -1.34 -12.36 -0.21
CA PRO A 25 -2.34 -13.16 -0.91
C PRO A 25 -3.71 -13.24 -0.24
N ASP A 26 -3.82 -12.89 1.04
CA ASP A 26 -5.11 -12.84 1.74
C ASP A 26 -6.03 -11.76 1.13
N LEU A 27 -5.47 -10.82 0.38
CA LEU A 27 -6.20 -9.74 -0.29
C LEU A 27 -6.63 -10.10 -1.72
N ARG A 28 -6.34 -11.31 -2.17
CA ARG A 28 -6.71 -11.77 -3.52
C ARG A 28 -8.22 -11.71 -3.71
N GLY A 29 -8.66 -11.30 -4.90
CA GLY A 29 -10.07 -11.21 -5.25
C GLY A 29 -10.60 -9.79 -5.36
N ALA A 30 -9.85 -8.80 -4.88
CA ALA A 30 -10.18 -7.38 -5.01
C ALA A 30 -8.94 -6.61 -5.46
N PRO A 31 -9.11 -5.48 -6.16
CA PRO A 31 -7.97 -4.61 -6.46
C PRO A 31 -7.44 -3.99 -5.18
N SER A 32 -6.15 -3.69 -5.17
CA SER A 32 -5.48 -3.03 -4.04
C SER A 32 -4.64 -1.85 -4.50
N VAL A 33 -4.63 -0.82 -3.67
CA VAL A 33 -3.71 0.32 -3.78
C VAL A 33 -2.61 0.09 -2.77
N VAL A 34 -1.35 0.00 -3.22
CA VAL A 34 -0.21 -0.31 -2.37
C VAL A 34 0.74 0.87 -2.32
N VAL A 35 1.06 1.31 -1.13
CA VAL A 35 1.98 2.43 -0.88
C VAL A 35 3.00 2.01 0.16
N MET A 36 4.28 2.28 -0.10
CA MET A 36 5.32 2.16 0.92
C MET A 36 5.67 3.54 1.47
N PHE A 37 5.80 3.64 2.78
CA PHE A 37 5.98 4.91 3.49
C PHE A 37 6.75 4.67 4.80
N TYR A 38 6.96 5.74 5.60
CA TYR A 38 7.36 5.63 7.00
C TYR A 38 6.72 6.74 7.82
N GLY A 39 6.39 6.44 9.09
CA GLY A 39 5.56 7.31 9.91
C GLY A 39 6.19 8.67 10.28
N ASP A 40 7.51 8.72 10.44
CA ASP A 40 8.23 9.96 10.76
C ASP A 40 8.48 10.87 9.56
N CYS A 41 8.07 10.47 8.37
CA CYS A 41 8.17 11.32 7.18
C CYS A 41 7.21 12.51 7.29
N THR A 42 7.71 13.72 7.12
CA THR A 42 6.91 14.94 7.29
C THR A 42 6.51 15.62 5.99
N THR A 43 6.99 15.13 4.85
CA THR A 43 6.77 15.78 3.54
C THR A 43 6.04 14.86 2.55
N ALA A 44 6.74 13.88 2.00
CA ALA A 44 6.21 13.07 0.89
C ALA A 44 5.16 12.07 1.33
N CYS A 45 5.33 11.41 2.49
CA CYS A 45 4.41 10.36 2.93
C CYS A 45 3.00 10.85 3.26
N PRO A 46 2.79 12.01 3.92
CA PRO A 46 1.44 12.55 4.04
C PRO A 46 0.76 12.81 2.70
N MET A 47 1.51 13.18 1.68
CA MET A 47 0.98 13.39 0.33
C MET A 47 0.62 12.06 -0.36
N LEU A 48 1.42 11.01 -0.14
CA LEU A 48 1.11 9.66 -0.64
C LEU A 48 -0.17 9.11 0.01
N VAL A 49 -0.33 9.29 1.31
CA VAL A 49 -1.55 8.90 2.03
C VAL A 49 -2.74 9.66 1.48
N ARG A 50 -2.61 10.96 1.26
CA ARG A 50 -3.68 11.79 0.67
C ARG A 50 -4.03 11.32 -0.74
N SER A 51 -3.06 10.95 -1.56
CA SER A 51 -3.32 10.40 -2.88
C SER A 51 -4.17 9.13 -2.81
N ALA A 52 -3.85 8.24 -1.87
CA ALA A 52 -4.65 7.03 -1.65
C ALA A 52 -6.08 7.38 -1.22
N GLU A 53 -6.25 8.35 -0.32
CA GLU A 53 -7.58 8.82 0.09
C GLU A 53 -8.38 9.41 -1.09
N GLN A 54 -7.73 10.17 -1.95
CA GLN A 54 -8.37 10.75 -3.13
C GLN A 54 -8.79 9.68 -4.13
N ILE A 55 -7.99 8.64 -4.29
CA ILE A 55 -8.37 7.48 -5.12
C ILE A 55 -9.62 6.83 -4.54
N GLU A 56 -9.64 6.56 -3.24
CA GLU A 56 -10.82 5.97 -2.57
C GLU A 56 -12.06 6.82 -2.78
N ALA A 57 -11.95 8.12 -2.57
CA ALA A 57 -13.07 9.04 -2.69
C ALA A 57 -13.65 9.12 -4.11
N ALA A 58 -12.83 8.86 -5.12
CA ALA A 58 -13.25 8.92 -6.52
C ALA A 58 -13.94 7.64 -7.02
N LEU A 59 -13.92 6.56 -6.23
CA LEU A 59 -14.52 5.28 -6.63
C LEU A 59 -16.02 5.25 -6.38
N PRO A 60 -16.79 4.52 -7.22
CA PRO A 60 -18.19 4.21 -6.91
C PRO A 60 -18.32 3.44 -5.59
N ASP A 61 -19.46 3.55 -4.92
CA ASP A 61 -19.65 3.05 -3.54
C ASP A 61 -19.32 1.56 -3.38
N ASP A 62 -19.80 0.72 -4.29
CA ASP A 62 -19.56 -0.74 -4.26
C ASP A 62 -18.07 -1.07 -4.45
N LEU A 63 -17.43 -0.43 -5.39
CA LEU A 63 -16.02 -0.64 -5.69
C LEU A 63 -15.12 -0.06 -4.60
N ARG A 64 -15.54 1.04 -3.99
CA ARG A 64 -14.84 1.66 -2.86
C ARG A 64 -14.78 0.73 -1.65
N ALA A 65 -15.88 0.04 -1.36
CA ALA A 65 -15.95 -0.89 -0.24
C ALA A 65 -15.05 -2.11 -0.45
N ASP A 66 -14.90 -2.57 -1.69
CA ASP A 66 -14.11 -3.77 -2.03
C ASP A 66 -12.64 -3.49 -2.21
N THR A 67 -12.26 -2.30 -2.65
CA THR A 67 -10.85 -1.94 -2.90
C THR A 67 -10.07 -1.88 -1.59
N GLN A 68 -8.92 -2.53 -1.57
CA GLN A 68 -8.04 -2.58 -0.41
C GLN A 68 -6.94 -1.53 -0.52
N PHE A 69 -6.61 -0.92 0.60
CA PHE A 69 -5.54 0.08 0.71
C PHE A 69 -4.47 -0.49 1.61
N VAL A 70 -3.29 -0.72 1.06
CA VAL A 70 -2.20 -1.45 1.71
C VAL A 70 -1.04 -0.49 1.90
N MET A 71 -0.88 -0.03 3.13
CA MET A 71 0.11 0.95 3.52
C MET A 71 1.22 0.24 4.29
N VAL A 72 2.39 0.08 3.67
CA VAL A 72 3.48 -0.73 4.22
C VAL A 72 4.63 0.17 4.63
N SER A 73 4.98 0.13 5.92
CA SER A 73 6.14 0.87 6.41
C SER A 73 7.43 0.18 6.01
N PHE A 74 8.43 0.96 5.58
CA PHE A 74 9.78 0.47 5.43
C PHE A 74 10.69 0.78 6.63
N ASP A 75 10.19 1.49 7.65
CA ASP A 75 10.91 1.70 8.91
C ASP A 75 10.54 0.60 9.91
N THR A 76 11.18 -0.55 9.78
CA THR A 76 10.86 -1.74 10.58
C THR A 76 11.27 -1.60 12.05
N GLU A 77 12.06 -0.59 12.41
CA GLU A 77 12.50 -0.36 13.78
C GLU A 77 11.54 0.55 14.56
N ARG A 78 11.01 1.61 13.93
CA ARG A 78 10.22 2.64 14.59
C ARG A 78 8.73 2.45 14.41
N ASP A 79 8.29 1.95 13.26
CA ASP A 79 6.87 1.78 12.94
C ASP A 79 6.35 0.45 13.48
N THR A 80 6.20 0.39 14.80
CA THR A 80 5.54 -0.74 15.47
C THR A 80 4.05 -0.78 15.11
N PRO A 81 3.36 -1.93 15.31
CA PRO A 81 1.90 -1.96 15.13
C PRO A 81 1.17 -0.89 15.92
N GLN A 82 1.60 -0.61 17.16
CA GLN A 82 0.99 0.43 17.99
C GLN A 82 1.18 1.83 17.39
N ASN A 83 2.36 2.13 16.87
CA ASN A 83 2.63 3.42 16.21
C ASN A 83 1.86 3.55 14.90
N LEU A 84 1.72 2.47 14.15
CA LEU A 84 0.91 2.46 12.94
C LEU A 84 -0.58 2.66 13.25
N LEU A 85 -1.09 2.07 14.33
CA LEU A 85 -2.46 2.29 14.77
C LEU A 85 -2.70 3.76 15.13
N ALA A 86 -1.80 4.35 15.90
CA ALA A 86 -1.89 5.77 16.26
C ALA A 86 -1.85 6.67 15.02
N TYR A 87 -0.99 6.35 14.06
CA TYR A 87 -0.90 7.07 12.78
C TYR A 87 -2.21 6.97 12.00
N ALA A 88 -2.76 5.77 11.88
CA ALA A 88 -4.02 5.53 11.16
C ALA A 88 -5.19 6.27 11.82
N GLN A 89 -5.28 6.21 13.15
CA GLN A 89 -6.35 6.88 13.92
C GLN A 89 -6.25 8.41 13.79
N ASP A 90 -5.04 8.95 13.86
CA ASP A 90 -4.81 10.40 13.70
C ASP A 90 -5.32 10.90 12.34
N LYS A 91 -5.23 10.09 11.31
CA LYS A 91 -5.69 10.43 9.96
C LYS A 91 -7.14 10.03 9.67
N GLY A 92 -7.81 9.38 10.61
CA GLY A 92 -9.16 8.85 10.39
C GLY A 92 -9.20 7.69 9.40
N LEU A 93 -8.11 6.92 9.30
CA LEU A 93 -7.93 5.85 8.33
C LEU A 93 -7.74 4.46 8.97
N ASP A 94 -8.24 4.28 10.19
CA ASP A 94 -8.37 2.96 10.80
C ASP A 94 -9.71 2.35 10.35
N LYS A 95 -9.75 1.92 9.09
CA LYS A 95 -10.95 1.37 8.44
C LYS A 95 -10.69 -0.06 7.97
N ASP A 96 -11.75 -0.84 7.81
CA ASP A 96 -11.67 -2.28 7.48
C ASP A 96 -10.90 -2.56 6.18
N ASN A 97 -10.97 -1.68 5.21
CA ASN A 97 -10.27 -1.84 3.93
C ASN A 97 -8.92 -1.12 3.87
N TRP A 98 -8.44 -0.59 4.98
CA TRP A 98 -7.11 0.01 5.10
C TRP A 98 -6.24 -0.85 6.01
N HIS A 99 -5.15 -1.34 5.45
CA HIS A 99 -4.21 -2.24 6.12
C HIS A 99 -2.88 -1.53 6.28
N TRP A 100 -2.50 -1.30 7.53
CA TRP A 100 -1.23 -0.64 7.88
C TRP A 100 -0.28 -1.72 8.36
N LEU A 101 0.74 -2.00 7.58
CA LEU A 101 1.58 -3.20 7.74
C LEU A 101 3.02 -2.85 8.03
N VAL A 102 3.65 -3.68 8.84
CA VAL A 102 5.09 -3.72 9.02
C VAL A 102 5.55 -5.18 8.98
N GLY A 103 6.70 -5.41 8.38
CA GLY A 103 7.31 -6.75 8.28
C GLY A 103 8.74 -6.75 8.77
N THR A 104 9.46 -7.81 8.44
CA THR A 104 10.91 -7.89 8.66
C THR A 104 11.63 -7.02 7.63
N PRO A 105 12.91 -6.67 7.89
CA PRO A 105 13.72 -5.97 6.87
C PRO A 105 13.78 -6.73 5.54
N LEU A 106 13.86 -8.05 5.56
CA LEU A 106 13.89 -8.86 4.34
C LEU A 106 12.59 -8.78 3.56
N GLN A 107 11.44 -8.96 4.24
CA GLN A 107 10.12 -8.83 3.60
C GLN A 107 9.94 -7.46 2.95
N THR A 108 10.35 -6.43 3.66
CA THR A 108 10.26 -5.03 3.20
C THR A 108 11.07 -4.83 1.93
N ARG A 109 12.29 -5.36 1.88
CA ARG A 109 13.14 -5.32 0.67
C ARG A 109 12.52 -6.10 -0.49
N GLN A 110 11.99 -7.27 -0.21
CA GLN A 110 11.35 -8.09 -1.22
C GLN A 110 10.14 -7.38 -1.85
N LEU A 111 9.29 -6.79 -1.02
CA LEU A 111 8.14 -6.03 -1.52
C LEU A 111 8.57 -4.80 -2.33
N ALA A 112 9.54 -4.04 -1.82
CA ALA A 112 10.06 -2.88 -2.53
C ALA A 112 10.59 -3.26 -3.91
N THR A 113 11.32 -4.37 -4.01
CA THR A 113 11.83 -4.88 -5.29
C THR A 113 10.69 -5.21 -6.25
N LEU A 114 9.65 -5.90 -5.78
CA LEU A 114 8.49 -6.26 -6.59
C LEU A 114 7.73 -5.05 -7.09
N LEU A 115 7.64 -3.99 -6.28
CA LEU A 115 6.94 -2.76 -6.63
C LEU A 115 7.80 -1.77 -7.42
N GLY A 116 9.12 -1.95 -7.44
CA GLY A 116 10.03 -0.98 -8.02
C GLY A 116 10.27 0.23 -7.15
N VAL A 117 10.05 0.12 -5.84
CA VAL A 117 10.30 1.18 -4.85
C VAL A 117 11.75 1.08 -4.39
N GLN A 118 12.46 2.20 -4.42
CA GLN A 118 13.80 2.32 -3.86
C GLN A 118 13.74 3.07 -2.55
N TYR A 119 14.41 2.57 -1.53
CA TYR A 119 14.55 3.28 -0.25
C TYR A 119 15.90 2.97 0.39
N ARG A 120 16.38 3.92 1.17
CA ARG A 120 17.67 3.82 1.86
C ARG A 120 17.59 4.61 3.16
N ASP A 121 18.09 4.01 4.24
CA ASP A 121 18.28 4.73 5.50
C ASP A 121 19.37 5.79 5.30
N ALA A 122 19.01 7.05 5.46
CA ALA A 122 19.91 8.19 5.32
C ALA A 122 20.51 8.63 6.66
N GLY A 123 20.18 7.92 7.75
CA GLY A 123 20.61 8.24 9.12
C GLY A 123 19.60 9.06 9.89
N ASN A 124 19.69 9.01 11.23
CA ASN A 124 18.82 9.77 12.15
C ASN A 124 17.31 9.55 11.94
N GLY A 125 16.91 8.35 11.50
CA GLY A 125 15.51 8.03 11.26
C GLY A 125 14.93 8.63 9.99
N VAL A 126 15.77 9.17 9.11
CA VAL A 126 15.35 9.71 7.81
C VAL A 126 15.63 8.70 6.72
N PHE A 127 14.69 8.51 5.83
CA PHE A 127 14.84 7.65 4.65
C PHE A 127 14.81 8.48 3.38
N ALA A 128 15.76 8.17 2.48
CA ALA A 128 15.64 8.55 1.08
C ALA A 128 14.82 7.48 0.37
N HIS A 129 13.78 7.86 -0.35
CA HIS A 129 12.89 6.88 -0.99
C HIS A 129 12.23 7.46 -2.23
N SER A 130 11.89 6.57 -3.16
CA SER A 130 11.01 6.93 -4.26
C SER A 130 9.56 7.02 -3.76
N ASN A 131 8.78 7.88 -4.40
CA ASN A 131 7.37 8.08 -4.10
C ASN A 131 6.56 7.36 -5.17
N LEU A 132 5.85 6.31 -4.79
CA LEU A 132 5.15 5.48 -5.74
C LEU A 132 3.82 5.00 -5.16
N VAL A 133 2.75 5.18 -5.94
CA VAL A 133 1.44 4.57 -5.69
C VAL A 133 1.25 3.48 -6.74
N THR A 134 1.02 2.27 -6.30
CA THR A 134 0.84 1.12 -7.18
C THR A 134 -0.57 0.57 -7.03
N VAL A 135 -1.25 0.33 -8.15
CA VAL A 135 -2.50 -0.42 -8.16
C VAL A 135 -2.17 -1.84 -8.62
N VAL A 136 -2.65 -2.83 -7.89
CA VAL A 136 -2.59 -4.23 -8.31
C VAL A 136 -4.01 -4.74 -8.57
N ASP A 137 -4.12 -5.62 -9.54
CA ASP A 137 -5.39 -6.26 -9.87
C ASP A 137 -5.77 -7.32 -8.81
N PRO A 138 -6.93 -7.99 -8.92
CA PRO A 138 -7.33 -9.00 -7.94
C PRO A 138 -6.37 -10.18 -7.77
N ASP A 139 -5.51 -10.43 -8.75
CA ASP A 139 -4.46 -11.45 -8.67
C ASP A 139 -3.12 -10.91 -8.19
N GLY A 140 -3.06 -9.63 -7.82
CA GLY A 140 -1.85 -9.00 -7.30
C GLY A 140 -0.86 -8.54 -8.38
N VAL A 141 -1.29 -8.49 -9.65
CA VAL A 141 -0.44 -8.01 -10.74
C VAL A 141 -0.51 -6.50 -10.82
N PRO A 142 0.64 -5.78 -10.78
CA PRO A 142 0.63 -4.34 -10.93
C PRO A 142 -0.02 -3.91 -12.26
N SER A 143 -1.02 -3.06 -12.17
CA SER A 143 -1.79 -2.54 -13.32
C SER A 143 -1.61 -1.05 -13.54
N ALA A 144 -1.18 -0.31 -12.52
CA ALA A 144 -0.81 1.09 -12.63
C ALA A 144 0.28 1.42 -11.62
N ARG A 145 1.23 2.23 -12.02
CA ARG A 145 2.29 2.78 -11.15
C ARG A 145 2.39 4.27 -11.38
N LEU A 146 2.16 5.04 -10.31
CA LEU A 146 2.17 6.50 -10.35
C LEU A 146 3.32 7.01 -9.50
N GLY A 147 4.30 7.65 -10.15
CA GLY A 147 5.47 8.22 -9.48
C GLY A 147 5.27 9.69 -9.16
N GLY A 148 5.95 10.16 -8.11
CA GLY A 148 5.93 11.54 -7.67
C GLY A 148 4.87 11.84 -6.61
N ILE A 149 4.93 13.05 -6.06
CA ILE A 149 4.04 13.49 -4.99
C ILE A 149 2.88 14.35 -5.49
N THR A 150 2.99 14.88 -6.72
CA THR A 150 1.90 15.55 -7.41
C THR A 150 1.60 14.72 -8.65
N VAL A 151 0.57 13.90 -8.58
CA VAL A 151 0.29 12.94 -9.64
C VAL A 151 -1.13 13.11 -10.16
N ASP A 152 -1.29 12.82 -11.45
CA ASP A 152 -2.60 12.55 -12.02
C ASP A 152 -3.03 11.15 -11.53
N LEU A 153 -4.14 11.09 -10.80
CA LEU A 153 -4.65 9.86 -10.21
C LEU A 153 -5.56 9.07 -11.16
N GLU A 154 -5.90 9.63 -12.30
CA GLU A 154 -6.77 8.99 -13.29
C GLU A 154 -6.31 7.58 -13.70
N PRO A 155 -5.01 7.33 -14.00
CA PRO A 155 -4.60 5.97 -14.35
C PRO A 155 -4.83 4.94 -13.24
N ALA A 156 -4.71 5.35 -11.97
CA ALA A 156 -4.99 4.46 -10.84
C ALA A 156 -6.49 4.16 -10.73
N ILE A 157 -7.31 5.20 -10.85
CA ILE A 157 -8.77 5.07 -10.81
C ILE A 157 -9.24 4.18 -11.95
N ASP A 158 -8.74 4.42 -13.16
CA ASP A 158 -9.08 3.63 -14.34
C ASP A 158 -8.71 2.16 -14.19
N ALA A 159 -7.53 1.86 -13.60
CA ALA A 159 -7.09 0.51 -13.36
C ALA A 159 -8.02 -0.24 -12.37
N ILE A 160 -8.48 0.45 -11.34
CA ILE A 160 -9.42 -0.11 -10.35
C ILE A 160 -10.78 -0.34 -11.01
N LEU A 161 -11.26 0.61 -11.79
CA LEU A 161 -12.53 0.48 -12.51
C LEU A 161 -12.50 -0.69 -13.50
N ALA A 162 -11.40 -0.86 -14.22
CA ALA A 162 -11.20 -1.97 -15.14
C ALA A 162 -11.22 -3.32 -14.42
N ALA A 163 -10.59 -3.42 -13.26
CA ALA A 163 -10.59 -4.63 -12.43
C ALA A 163 -12.01 -4.94 -11.90
N GLY A 164 -12.75 -3.91 -11.47
CA GLY A 164 -14.13 -4.06 -11.02
C GLY A 164 -15.06 -4.56 -12.13
N ASN A 165 -14.90 -4.04 -13.34
CA ASN A 165 -15.70 -4.46 -14.49
C ASN A 165 -15.38 -5.90 -14.94
N ALA A 166 -14.16 -6.36 -14.72
CA ALA A 166 -13.76 -7.73 -15.09
C ALA A 166 -14.32 -8.79 -14.14
N ILE A 167 -14.71 -8.42 -12.93
CA ILE A 167 -15.31 -9.31 -11.92
C ILE A 167 -16.82 -9.47 -12.17
N ASN A 168 -17.45 -8.49 -12.76
CA ASN A 168 -18.86 -8.50 -13.14
C ASN A 168 -19.01 -9.05 -14.56
#